data_e8df0a5021c5dc55ac21cda2c6cb302d
#
_entry.id   e8df0a5021c5dc55ac21cda2c6cb302d
#
_cell.length_a   1.000
_cell.length_b   1.000
_cell.length_c   1.000
_cell.angle_alpha   90.00
_cell.angle_beta   90.00
_cell.angle_gamma   90.00
#
_symmetry.space_group_name_H-M   'P 1'
#
loop_
_entity.id
_entity.type
_entity.pdbx_description
1 polymer ?
#
loop_
_entity_poly.entity_id
_entity_poly.type
_entity_poly.pdbx_seq_one_letter_code
_entity_poly.pdbx_strand_id
1 'polypeptide(L)'
;MGETSQHGTVRAQHRRSAQGTRLRLLDAASELFAERGYERTTVRDIAARAGANQALLFRYFGSKKALFGEVMARGGQEQLRTTPAGQLFDVALRGMLAGGRTGGDRSLEVCLRSIGGSDEIADALRGLGEEYAEVLATLSPSDNGPLRADLALSWLLGIGLMRVVVGKEPLASADPDTVSALVAGALGHLLEGLPEDGSLKGGSAEG
;
A
#
# COMPACT_ATOMS: atom_id res chain seq x y z
N MET A 1 -12.53 11.16 -51.72
CA MET A 1 -11.88 11.66 -50.47
C MET A 1 -12.71 11.19 -49.24
N GLY A 2 -12.76 9.91 -48.92
CA GLY A 2 -13.66 9.36 -47.87
C GLY A 2 -13.11 8.22 -47.01
N GLU A 3 -11.93 7.65 -47.31
CA GLU A 3 -11.48 6.40 -46.65
C GLU A 3 -10.55 6.58 -45.46
N THR A 4 -9.96 7.74 -45.24
CA THR A 4 -8.99 7.98 -44.18
C THR A 4 -9.64 8.14 -42.76
N SER A 5 -10.92 8.50 -42.71
CA SER A 5 -11.62 8.81 -41.45
C SER A 5 -12.09 7.55 -40.67
N GLN A 6 -12.43 6.45 -41.37
CA GLN A 6 -12.93 5.22 -40.74
C GLN A 6 -11.82 4.43 -40.05
N HIS A 7 -10.62 4.38 -40.60
CA HIS A 7 -9.49 3.66 -40.00
C HIS A 7 -9.00 4.29 -38.67
N GLY A 8 -9.14 5.59 -38.51
CA GLY A 8 -8.80 6.30 -37.26
C GLY A 8 -9.74 5.93 -36.11
N THR A 9 -11.04 5.85 -36.40
CA THR A 9 -12.09 5.58 -35.40
C THR A 9 -12.01 4.14 -34.91
N VAL A 10 -11.79 3.17 -35.78
CA VAL A 10 -11.65 1.74 -35.43
C VAL A 10 -10.41 1.51 -34.56
N ARG A 11 -9.27 2.14 -34.88
CA ARG A 11 -8.05 2.05 -34.07
C ARG A 11 -8.21 2.69 -32.69
N ALA A 12 -8.92 3.81 -32.58
CA ALA A 12 -9.20 4.46 -31.31
C ALA A 12 -10.13 3.61 -30.42
N GLN A 13 -11.13 2.97 -31.03
CA GLN A 13 -12.07 2.09 -30.35
C GLN A 13 -11.40 0.81 -29.84
N HIS A 14 -10.50 0.21 -30.65
CA HIS A 14 -9.68 -0.94 -30.23
C HIS A 14 -8.73 -0.61 -29.09
N ARG A 15 -8.09 0.56 -29.10
CA ARG A 15 -7.23 1.02 -27.99
C ARG A 15 -8.03 1.22 -26.70
N ARG A 16 -9.20 1.84 -26.75
CA ARG A 16 -10.08 2.03 -25.58
C ARG A 16 -10.54 0.69 -25.01
N SER A 17 -10.91 -0.27 -25.86
CA SER A 17 -11.29 -1.62 -25.46
C SER A 17 -10.12 -2.39 -24.81
N ALA A 18 -8.92 -2.28 -25.36
CA ALA A 18 -7.72 -2.90 -24.83
C ALA A 18 -7.33 -2.30 -23.46
N GLN A 19 -7.37 -0.97 -23.33
CA GLN A 19 -7.08 -0.28 -22.07
C GLN A 19 -8.13 -0.60 -21.02
N GLY A 20 -9.42 -0.66 -21.37
CA GLY A 20 -10.49 -1.08 -20.47
C GLY A 20 -10.31 -2.51 -19.96
N THR A 21 -9.86 -3.43 -20.82
CA THR A 21 -9.59 -4.82 -20.41
C THR A 21 -8.37 -4.91 -19.47
N ARG A 22 -7.31 -4.14 -19.75
CA ARG A 22 -6.13 -4.07 -18.89
C ARG A 22 -6.48 -3.56 -17.48
N LEU A 23 -7.31 -2.53 -17.39
CA LEU A 23 -7.78 -1.99 -16.11
C LEU A 23 -8.62 -3.01 -15.34
N ARG A 24 -9.59 -3.69 -15.99
CA ARG A 24 -10.37 -4.73 -15.31
C ARG A 24 -9.52 -5.87 -14.78
N LEU A 25 -8.47 -6.28 -15.49
CA LEU A 25 -7.53 -7.28 -14.99
C LEU A 25 -6.75 -6.79 -13.77
N LEU A 26 -6.33 -5.54 -13.77
CA LEU A 26 -5.61 -4.91 -12.65
C LEU A 26 -6.52 -4.79 -11.42
N ASP A 27 -7.76 -4.35 -11.60
CA ASP A 27 -8.76 -4.23 -10.53
C ASP A 27 -9.10 -5.61 -9.94
N ALA A 28 -9.37 -6.60 -10.79
CA ALA A 28 -9.62 -7.98 -10.35
C ALA A 28 -8.44 -8.61 -9.61
N ALA A 29 -7.21 -8.31 -10.04
CA ALA A 29 -6.00 -8.75 -9.36
C ALA A 29 -5.87 -8.10 -7.98
N SER A 30 -6.07 -6.79 -7.87
CA SER A 30 -6.06 -6.06 -6.60
C SER A 30 -7.06 -6.64 -5.60
N GLU A 31 -8.29 -6.90 -6.03
CA GLU A 31 -9.31 -7.52 -5.18
C GLU A 31 -8.91 -8.91 -4.70
N LEU A 32 -8.46 -9.79 -5.61
CA LEU A 32 -8.12 -11.16 -5.26
C LEU A 32 -6.86 -11.26 -4.41
N PHE A 33 -5.87 -10.43 -4.65
CA PHE A 33 -4.68 -10.37 -3.80
C PHE A 33 -5.01 -9.86 -2.40
N ALA A 34 -5.91 -8.88 -2.27
CA ALA A 34 -6.40 -8.40 -0.98
C ALA A 34 -7.24 -9.46 -0.25
N GLU A 35 -8.06 -10.25 -0.97
CA GLU A 35 -8.88 -11.30 -0.38
C GLU A 35 -8.07 -12.52 0.11
N ARG A 36 -7.08 -12.96 -0.68
CA ARG A 36 -6.46 -14.29 -0.53
C ARG A 36 -4.93 -14.26 -0.43
N GLY A 37 -4.31 -13.12 -0.69
CA GLY A 37 -2.86 -12.99 -0.84
C GLY A 37 -2.37 -13.44 -2.22
N TYR A 38 -1.11 -13.19 -2.51
CA TYR A 38 -0.49 -13.50 -3.79
C TYR A 38 -0.48 -14.99 -4.11
N GLU A 39 -0.03 -15.83 -3.17
CA GLU A 39 0.20 -17.26 -3.45
C GLU A 39 -1.10 -18.01 -3.80
N ARG A 40 -2.20 -17.73 -3.12
CA ARG A 40 -3.49 -18.39 -3.31
C ARG A 40 -4.33 -17.84 -4.45
N THR A 41 -3.84 -16.80 -5.13
CA THR A 41 -4.51 -16.21 -6.30
C THR A 41 -3.89 -16.74 -7.58
N THR A 42 -4.70 -17.32 -8.46
CA THR A 42 -4.24 -17.82 -9.77
C THR A 42 -4.56 -16.85 -10.89
N VAL A 43 -3.78 -16.94 -11.99
CA VAL A 43 -4.04 -16.19 -13.23
C VAL A 43 -5.45 -16.49 -13.78
N ARG A 44 -5.92 -17.74 -13.60
CA ARG A 44 -7.25 -18.17 -14.01
C ARG A 44 -8.34 -17.43 -13.21
N ASP A 45 -8.16 -17.29 -11.91
CA ASP A 45 -9.12 -16.59 -11.05
C ASP A 45 -9.21 -15.12 -11.43
N ILE A 46 -8.05 -14.47 -11.67
CA ILE A 46 -7.98 -13.07 -12.08
C ILE A 46 -8.69 -12.86 -13.43
N ALA A 47 -8.39 -13.70 -14.41
CA ALA A 47 -9.00 -13.61 -15.73
C ALA A 47 -10.53 -13.83 -15.66
N ALA A 48 -10.98 -14.83 -14.89
CA ALA A 48 -12.40 -15.11 -14.68
C ALA A 48 -13.12 -13.91 -14.00
N ARG A 49 -12.54 -13.35 -12.93
CA ARG A 49 -13.08 -12.18 -12.22
C ARG A 49 -13.17 -10.95 -13.15
N ALA A 50 -12.17 -10.75 -14.00
CA ALA A 50 -12.10 -9.64 -14.96
C ALA A 50 -13.01 -9.81 -16.20
N GLY A 51 -13.63 -10.96 -16.38
CA GLY A 51 -14.33 -11.30 -17.62
C GLY A 51 -13.40 -11.28 -18.84
N ALA A 52 -12.18 -11.79 -18.70
CA ALA A 52 -11.14 -11.76 -19.72
C ALA A 52 -10.50 -13.15 -19.93
N ASN A 53 -9.74 -13.30 -21.01
CA ASN A 53 -8.96 -14.51 -21.26
C ASN A 53 -7.59 -14.40 -20.57
N GLN A 54 -7.07 -15.52 -20.04
CA GLN A 54 -5.72 -15.60 -19.44
C GLN A 54 -4.61 -15.13 -20.40
N ALA A 55 -4.74 -15.39 -21.69
CA ALA A 55 -3.78 -14.93 -22.69
C ALA A 55 -3.66 -13.40 -22.74
N LEU A 56 -4.75 -12.68 -22.45
CA LEU A 56 -4.71 -11.21 -22.36
C LEU A 56 -3.95 -10.74 -21.12
N LEU A 57 -4.03 -11.46 -20.01
CA LEU A 57 -3.24 -11.15 -18.83
C LEU A 57 -1.74 -11.25 -19.14
N PHE A 58 -1.31 -12.36 -19.74
CA PHE A 58 0.08 -12.52 -20.14
C PHE A 58 0.51 -11.51 -21.19
N ARG A 59 -0.36 -11.15 -22.12
CA ARG A 59 -0.08 -10.14 -23.14
C ARG A 59 0.11 -8.73 -22.55
N TYR A 60 -0.65 -8.36 -21.52
CA TYR A 60 -0.60 -7.02 -20.93
C TYR A 60 0.46 -6.87 -19.83
N PHE A 61 0.69 -7.91 -19.06
CA PHE A 61 1.53 -7.87 -17.87
C PHE A 61 2.73 -8.81 -17.90
N GLY A 62 2.74 -9.76 -18.84
CA GLY A 62 3.83 -10.73 -18.96
C GLY A 62 3.76 -11.87 -17.94
N SER A 63 3.51 -11.56 -16.66
CA SER A 63 3.45 -12.55 -15.59
C SER A 63 2.51 -12.13 -14.46
N LYS A 64 2.14 -13.07 -13.58
CA LYS A 64 1.40 -12.77 -12.33
C LYS A 64 2.22 -11.85 -11.41
N LYS A 65 3.54 -12.04 -11.37
CA LYS A 65 4.48 -11.21 -10.61
C LYS A 65 4.46 -9.76 -11.09
N ALA A 66 4.61 -9.54 -12.40
CA ALA A 66 4.58 -8.18 -12.95
C ALA A 66 3.22 -7.50 -12.73
N LEU A 67 2.11 -8.26 -12.84
CA LEU A 67 0.79 -7.75 -12.48
C LEU A 67 0.70 -7.38 -10.99
N PHE A 68 1.27 -8.18 -10.09
CA PHE A 68 1.33 -7.85 -8.66
C PHE A 68 2.11 -6.56 -8.41
N GLY A 69 3.28 -6.40 -9.02
CA GLY A 69 4.07 -5.17 -8.94
C GLY A 69 3.28 -3.94 -9.40
N GLU A 70 2.51 -4.05 -10.51
CA GLU A 70 1.65 -2.96 -10.98
C GLU A 70 0.48 -2.65 -10.02
N VAL A 71 -0.09 -3.67 -9.38
CA VAL A 71 -1.13 -3.46 -8.34
C VAL A 71 -0.56 -2.67 -7.17
N MET A 72 0.64 -3.05 -6.69
CA MET A 72 1.32 -2.37 -5.60
C MET A 72 1.70 -0.93 -5.95
N ALA A 73 2.32 -0.75 -7.13
CA ALA A 73 2.74 0.57 -7.59
C ALA A 73 1.55 1.53 -7.79
N ARG A 74 0.44 1.05 -8.35
CA ARG A 74 -0.73 1.90 -8.63
C ARG A 74 -1.32 2.51 -7.37
N GLY A 75 -1.53 1.71 -6.33
CA GLY A 75 -2.13 2.19 -5.10
C GLY A 75 -1.16 3.05 -4.29
N GLY A 76 0.03 2.53 -4.02
CA GLY A 76 1.03 3.24 -3.23
C GLY A 76 1.45 4.57 -3.83
N GLN A 77 1.77 4.60 -5.13
CA GLN A 77 2.19 5.84 -5.80
C GLN A 77 1.08 6.89 -5.87
N GLU A 78 -0.17 6.49 -6.08
CA GLU A 78 -1.28 7.45 -6.08
C GLU A 78 -1.44 8.09 -4.70
N GLN A 79 -1.34 7.30 -3.63
CA GLN A 79 -1.40 7.80 -2.27
C GLN A 79 -0.23 8.75 -1.96
N LEU A 80 1.00 8.39 -2.32
CA LEU A 80 2.18 9.24 -2.15
C LEU A 80 2.07 10.57 -2.89
N ARG A 81 1.48 10.56 -4.11
CA ARG A 81 1.31 11.77 -4.91
C ARG A 81 0.21 12.72 -4.41
N THR A 82 -0.86 12.18 -3.85
CA THR A 82 -2.07 12.95 -3.52
C THR A 82 -2.16 13.34 -2.06
N THR A 83 -1.35 12.71 -1.18
CA THR A 83 -1.42 12.91 0.27
C THR A 83 -0.22 13.71 0.76
N PRO A 84 -0.41 14.83 1.49
CA PRO A 84 0.69 15.52 2.16
C PRO A 84 1.45 14.60 3.12
N ALA A 85 2.78 14.73 3.20
CA ALA A 85 3.64 13.88 4.02
C ALA A 85 3.12 13.73 5.47
N GLY A 86 2.73 14.82 6.12
CA GLY A 86 2.21 14.81 7.50
C GLY A 86 0.87 14.08 7.69
N GLN A 87 0.16 13.76 6.61
CA GLN A 87 -1.11 13.02 6.64
C GLN A 87 -0.96 11.59 6.11
N LEU A 88 0.19 11.26 5.54
CA LEU A 88 0.39 10.01 4.81
C LEU A 88 0.15 8.78 5.70
N PHE A 89 0.68 8.80 6.91
CA PHE A 89 0.51 7.71 7.86
C PHE A 89 -0.96 7.55 8.29
N ASP A 90 -1.64 8.65 8.64
CA ASP A 90 -3.05 8.59 9.08
C ASP A 90 -3.96 8.10 7.95
N VAL A 91 -3.76 8.57 6.73
CA VAL A 91 -4.53 8.12 5.56
C VAL A 91 -4.29 6.63 5.29
N ALA A 92 -3.04 6.17 5.35
CA ALA A 92 -2.69 4.77 5.19
C ALA A 92 -3.30 3.89 6.30
N LEU A 93 -3.20 4.34 7.56
CA LEU A 93 -3.79 3.66 8.71
C LEU A 93 -5.31 3.55 8.60
N ARG A 94 -6.00 4.66 8.33
CA ARG A 94 -7.48 4.67 8.16
C ARG A 94 -7.93 3.80 6.99
N GLY A 95 -7.24 3.87 5.86
CA GLY A 95 -7.53 3.03 4.70
C GLY A 95 -7.45 1.54 5.04
N MET A 96 -6.41 1.14 5.75
CA MET A 96 -6.21 -0.23 6.23
C MET A 96 -7.28 -0.64 7.25
N LEU A 97 -7.62 0.23 8.22
CA LEU A 97 -8.61 -0.03 9.26
C LEU A 97 -10.03 -0.14 8.70
N ALA A 98 -10.35 0.59 7.63
CA ALA A 98 -11.64 0.53 6.93
C ALA A 98 -11.84 -0.78 6.14
N GLY A 99 -10.80 -1.60 5.97
CA GLY A 99 -10.89 -2.94 5.35
C GLY A 99 -11.35 -2.92 3.90
N GLY A 100 -10.92 -1.96 3.09
CA GLY A 100 -11.25 -1.90 1.66
C GLY A 100 -12.75 -1.70 1.34
N ARG A 101 -13.58 -1.41 2.33
CA ARG A 101 -15.04 -1.27 2.19
C ARG A 101 -15.47 0.00 1.45
N THR A 102 -14.57 0.96 1.26
CA THR A 102 -14.86 2.29 0.70
C THR A 102 -14.10 2.58 -0.60
N GLY A 103 -13.73 1.57 -1.40
CA GLY A 103 -13.10 1.80 -2.71
C GLY A 103 -11.70 2.45 -2.66
N GLY A 104 -11.10 2.52 -1.47
CA GLY A 104 -9.76 3.07 -1.25
C GLY A 104 -8.63 2.13 -1.70
N ASP A 105 -7.42 2.61 -1.55
CA ASP A 105 -6.20 1.87 -1.87
C ASP A 105 -6.10 0.59 -1.02
N ARG A 106 -6.04 -0.56 -1.69
CA ARG A 106 -5.90 -1.88 -1.05
C ARG A 106 -4.44 -2.35 -0.98
N SER A 107 -3.49 -1.53 -1.35
CA SER A 107 -2.09 -1.94 -1.45
C SER A 107 -1.55 -2.47 -0.12
N LEU A 108 -1.91 -1.83 1.01
CA LEU A 108 -1.51 -2.30 2.34
C LEU A 108 -2.16 -3.64 2.70
N GLU A 109 -3.43 -3.87 2.36
CA GLU A 109 -4.08 -5.17 2.59
C GLU A 109 -3.46 -6.27 1.73
N VAL A 110 -3.16 -5.97 0.47
CA VAL A 110 -2.40 -6.85 -0.43
C VAL A 110 -1.03 -7.15 0.15
N CYS A 111 -0.31 -6.13 0.63
CA CYS A 111 0.98 -6.26 1.31
C CYS A 111 0.89 -7.24 2.48
N LEU A 112 0.01 -6.97 3.45
CA LEU A 112 -0.14 -7.76 4.66
C LEU A 112 -0.47 -9.23 4.38
N ARG A 113 -1.36 -9.50 3.42
CA ARG A 113 -1.74 -10.87 3.06
C ARG A 113 -0.71 -11.59 2.20
N SER A 114 0.29 -10.89 1.70
CA SER A 114 1.38 -11.44 0.89
C SER A 114 2.69 -11.58 1.67
N ILE A 115 2.74 -11.15 2.93
CA ILE A 115 3.89 -11.34 3.83
C ILE A 115 4.18 -12.84 3.98
N GLY A 116 5.45 -13.20 3.83
CA GLY A 116 5.87 -14.61 3.85
C GLY A 116 5.76 -15.33 2.51
N GLY A 117 5.41 -14.61 1.43
CA GLY A 117 5.49 -15.10 0.05
C GLY A 117 6.94 -15.24 -0.44
N SER A 118 7.10 -15.47 -1.76
CA SER A 118 8.42 -15.62 -2.39
C SER A 118 9.30 -14.37 -2.21
N ASP A 119 10.63 -14.54 -2.34
CA ASP A 119 11.61 -13.43 -2.30
C ASP A 119 11.25 -12.27 -3.24
N GLU A 120 10.63 -12.61 -4.37
CA GLU A 120 10.17 -11.64 -5.36
C GLU A 120 9.05 -10.72 -4.85
N ILE A 121 8.20 -11.24 -3.99
CA ILE A 121 7.14 -10.46 -3.33
C ILE A 121 7.77 -9.58 -2.25
N ALA A 122 8.70 -10.14 -1.49
CA ALA A 122 9.44 -9.39 -0.49
C ALA A 122 10.16 -8.16 -1.10
N ASP A 123 10.74 -8.31 -2.30
CA ASP A 123 11.39 -7.20 -3.01
C ASP A 123 10.39 -6.11 -3.44
N ALA A 124 9.22 -6.50 -3.96
CA ALA A 124 8.19 -5.51 -4.33
C ALA A 124 7.66 -4.74 -3.11
N LEU A 125 7.50 -5.43 -1.98
CA LEU A 125 7.05 -4.83 -0.73
C LEU A 125 8.13 -3.91 -0.13
N ARG A 126 9.41 -4.31 -0.24
CA ARG A 126 10.53 -3.48 0.20
C ARG A 126 10.59 -2.18 -0.60
N GLY A 127 10.51 -2.24 -1.93
CA GLY A 127 10.53 -1.05 -2.77
C GLY A 127 9.41 -0.07 -2.44
N LEU A 128 8.17 -0.54 -2.21
CA LEU A 128 7.09 0.33 -1.76
C LEU A 128 7.36 0.92 -0.38
N GLY A 129 7.88 0.12 0.56
CA GLY A 129 8.26 0.58 1.90
C GLY A 129 9.32 1.67 1.85
N GLU A 130 10.33 1.54 0.99
CA GLU A 130 11.38 2.55 0.77
C GLU A 130 10.78 3.88 0.27
N GLU A 131 9.87 3.85 -0.72
CA GLU A 131 9.19 5.07 -1.22
C GLU A 131 8.40 5.78 -0.10
N TYR A 132 7.70 5.05 0.75
CA TYR A 132 6.98 5.62 1.90
C TYR A 132 7.93 6.15 2.97
N ALA A 133 9.01 5.42 3.27
CA ALA A 133 10.01 5.82 4.26
C ALA A 133 10.71 7.13 3.86
N GLU A 134 11.05 7.29 2.58
CA GLU A 134 11.64 8.52 2.07
C GLU A 134 10.75 9.74 2.33
N VAL A 135 9.44 9.62 2.05
CA VAL A 135 8.49 10.72 2.29
C VAL A 135 8.33 11.00 3.79
N LEU A 136 8.15 9.97 4.61
CA LEU A 136 8.01 10.13 6.06
C LEU A 136 9.27 10.67 6.72
N ALA A 137 10.45 10.32 6.23
CA ALA A 137 11.73 10.83 6.74
C ALA A 137 11.84 12.35 6.61
N THR A 138 11.15 12.97 5.63
CA THR A 138 11.13 14.43 5.47
C THR A 138 10.46 15.16 6.63
N LEU A 139 9.66 14.46 7.45
CA LEU A 139 8.99 15.01 8.62
C LEU A 139 9.91 15.10 9.84
N SER A 140 11.05 14.41 9.82
CA SER A 140 12.01 14.43 10.93
C SER A 140 13.25 15.24 10.56
N PRO A 141 13.52 16.34 11.25
CA PRO A 141 14.71 17.16 10.99
C PRO A 141 16.01 16.53 11.55
N SER A 142 15.94 15.37 12.20
CA SER A 142 17.08 14.72 12.84
C SER A 142 17.80 13.75 11.93
N ASP A 143 19.08 13.46 12.21
CA ASP A 143 19.90 12.48 11.48
C ASP A 143 19.28 11.06 11.48
N ASN A 144 18.39 10.78 12.43
CA ASN A 144 17.66 9.51 12.54
C ASN A 144 16.32 9.48 11.76
N GLY A 145 16.04 10.46 10.91
CA GLY A 145 14.80 10.55 10.12
C GLY A 145 14.43 9.26 9.40
N PRO A 146 15.34 8.62 8.63
CA PRO A 146 15.06 7.34 7.97
C PRO A 146 14.66 6.22 8.94
N LEU A 147 15.38 6.06 10.06
CA LEU A 147 15.05 5.05 11.06
C LEU A 147 13.67 5.30 11.71
N ARG A 148 13.33 6.57 11.97
CA ARG A 148 12.03 6.95 12.52
C ARG A 148 10.90 6.63 11.54
N ALA A 149 11.11 6.87 10.25
CA ALA A 149 10.18 6.51 9.20
C ALA A 149 9.97 4.98 9.12
N ASP A 150 11.04 4.19 9.19
CA ASP A 150 10.94 2.73 9.22
C ASP A 150 10.19 2.21 10.46
N LEU A 151 10.40 2.83 11.62
CA LEU A 151 9.65 2.50 12.84
C LEU A 151 8.16 2.83 12.69
N ALA A 152 7.82 3.97 12.09
CA ALA A 152 6.44 4.34 11.81
C ALA A 152 5.77 3.31 10.87
N LEU A 153 6.44 2.92 9.79
CA LEU A 153 5.94 1.88 8.87
C LEU A 153 5.81 0.52 9.56
N SER A 154 6.75 0.18 10.45
CA SER A 154 6.66 -1.06 11.23
C SER A 154 5.44 -1.07 12.15
N TRP A 155 5.07 0.05 12.75
CA TRP A 155 3.82 0.18 13.52
C TRP A 155 2.59 0.00 12.64
N LEU A 156 2.55 0.66 11.47
CA LEU A 156 1.45 0.54 10.52
C LEU A 156 1.24 -0.93 10.12
N LEU A 157 2.31 -1.61 9.71
CA LEU A 157 2.27 -3.01 9.30
C LEU A 157 1.89 -3.94 10.48
N GLY A 158 2.42 -3.67 11.67
CA GLY A 158 2.10 -4.45 12.89
C GLY A 158 0.64 -4.33 13.28
N ILE A 159 0.07 -3.12 13.28
CA ILE A 159 -1.35 -2.88 13.54
C ILE A 159 -2.20 -3.61 12.50
N GLY A 160 -1.84 -3.47 11.22
CA GLY A 160 -2.54 -4.13 10.12
C GLY A 160 -2.49 -5.65 10.20
N LEU A 161 -1.33 -6.22 10.49
CA LEU A 161 -1.16 -7.66 10.65
C LEU A 161 -2.07 -8.20 11.77
N MET A 162 -2.04 -7.55 12.92
CA MET A 162 -2.84 -7.98 14.07
C MET A 162 -4.35 -7.83 13.82
N ARG A 163 -4.78 -6.77 13.11
CA ARG A 163 -6.19 -6.52 12.80
C ARG A 163 -6.70 -7.38 11.65
N VAL A 164 -6.00 -7.35 10.50
CA VAL A 164 -6.52 -7.88 9.22
C VAL A 164 -6.21 -9.36 9.04
N VAL A 165 -5.02 -9.80 9.47
CA VAL A 165 -4.55 -11.17 9.24
C VAL A 165 -4.81 -12.07 10.46
N VAL A 166 -4.42 -11.60 11.65
CA VAL A 166 -4.57 -12.38 12.89
C VAL A 166 -5.98 -12.26 13.47
N GLY A 167 -6.66 -11.13 13.25
CA GLY A 167 -8.00 -10.88 13.80
C GLY A 167 -8.01 -10.80 15.33
N LYS A 168 -6.97 -10.18 15.92
CA LYS A 168 -6.81 -10.14 17.38
C LYS A 168 -7.71 -9.09 18.02
N GLU A 169 -8.63 -9.53 18.89
CA GLU A 169 -9.43 -8.63 19.72
C GLU A 169 -8.61 -8.00 20.87
N PRO A 170 -8.93 -6.76 21.28
CA PRO A 170 -10.02 -5.90 20.79
C PRO A 170 -9.69 -5.12 19.51
N LEU A 171 -8.48 -5.21 18.98
CA LEU A 171 -8.03 -4.41 17.82
C LEU A 171 -8.82 -4.72 16.54
N ALA A 172 -9.26 -5.97 16.36
CA ALA A 172 -9.98 -6.39 15.15
C ALA A 172 -11.32 -5.69 14.99
N SER A 173 -12.05 -5.46 16.08
CA SER A 173 -13.36 -4.80 16.12
C SER A 173 -13.30 -3.33 16.50
N ALA A 174 -12.13 -2.81 16.89
CA ALA A 174 -11.98 -1.43 17.33
C ALA A 174 -12.39 -0.43 16.23
N ASP A 175 -13.04 0.66 16.65
CA ASP A 175 -13.38 1.74 15.75
C ASP A 175 -12.13 2.38 15.13
N PRO A 176 -12.08 2.56 13.79
CA PRO A 176 -10.93 3.12 13.09
C PRO A 176 -10.48 4.49 13.61
N ASP A 177 -11.42 5.37 13.95
CA ASP A 177 -11.10 6.72 14.43
C ASP A 177 -10.47 6.67 15.83
N THR A 178 -10.93 5.77 16.68
CA THR A 178 -10.35 5.55 18.00
C THR A 178 -8.90 5.03 17.88
N VAL A 179 -8.64 4.05 17.02
CA VAL A 179 -7.28 3.52 16.79
C VAL A 179 -6.37 4.61 16.24
N SER A 180 -6.85 5.37 15.24
CA SER A 180 -6.08 6.46 14.64
C SER A 180 -5.72 7.54 15.66
N ALA A 181 -6.66 7.96 16.51
CA ALA A 181 -6.40 8.95 17.54
C ALA A 181 -5.36 8.50 18.58
N LEU A 182 -5.40 7.24 19.00
CA LEU A 182 -4.43 6.68 19.95
C LEU A 182 -3.02 6.60 19.36
N VAL A 183 -2.91 6.30 18.06
CA VAL A 183 -1.62 6.16 17.38
C VAL A 183 -1.04 7.52 17.01
N ALA A 184 -1.87 8.50 16.62
CA ALA A 184 -1.43 9.80 16.12
C ALA A 184 -0.52 10.56 17.12
N GLY A 185 -0.86 10.54 18.40
CA GLY A 185 -0.04 11.19 19.43
C GLY A 185 1.36 10.58 19.57
N ALA A 186 1.42 9.25 19.58
CA ALA A 186 2.70 8.53 19.65
C ALA A 186 3.54 8.71 18.39
N LEU A 187 2.88 8.78 17.22
CA LEU A 187 3.55 8.98 15.93
C LEU A 187 4.15 10.39 15.83
N GLY A 188 3.45 11.43 16.30
CA GLY A 188 3.99 12.78 16.35
C GLY A 188 5.31 12.83 17.13
N HIS A 189 5.36 12.23 18.31
CA HIS A 189 6.60 12.11 19.07
C HIS A 189 7.69 11.30 18.35
N LEU A 190 7.31 10.28 17.59
CA LEU A 190 8.27 9.48 16.85
C LEU A 190 8.88 10.25 15.66
N LEU A 191 8.08 10.97 14.89
CA LEU A 191 8.52 11.64 13.67
C LEU A 191 9.08 13.05 13.91
N GLU A 192 8.43 13.84 14.75
CA GLU A 192 8.82 15.25 14.99
C GLU A 192 10.02 15.41 15.93
N GLY A 193 10.44 14.35 16.60
CA GLY A 193 11.50 14.37 17.60
C GLY A 193 10.98 14.91 18.94
N LEU A 194 11.31 14.24 20.03
CA LEU A 194 11.23 14.86 21.36
C LEU A 194 12.19 16.06 21.34
N PRO A 195 11.84 17.24 21.92
CA PRO A 195 12.85 18.22 22.21
C PRO A 195 13.95 17.50 23.01
N GLU A 196 15.21 17.73 22.65
CA GLU A 196 16.35 17.21 23.38
C GLU A 196 16.31 17.82 24.80
N ASP A 197 15.52 17.24 25.67
CA ASP A 197 15.62 17.50 27.11
C ASP A 197 16.85 16.75 27.65
N GLY A 198 18.01 17.27 27.19
CA GLY A 198 19.33 16.89 27.67
C GLY A 198 19.53 17.34 29.11
N SER A 199 18.76 16.79 30.04
CA SER A 199 18.99 17.04 31.47
C SER A 199 18.70 15.82 32.32
N LEU A 200 19.34 14.70 32.00
CA LEU A 200 19.75 13.80 33.07
C LEU A 200 21.08 14.36 33.62
N LYS A 201 21.00 15.48 34.32
CA LYS A 201 22.06 15.90 35.22
C LYS A 201 22.24 14.77 36.23
N GLY A 202 23.38 14.07 36.09
CA GLY A 202 23.91 13.22 37.13
C GLY A 202 23.94 13.96 38.46
N GLY A 203 23.11 13.53 39.39
CA GLY A 203 23.24 13.88 40.78
C GLY A 203 24.54 13.30 41.28
N SER A 204 25.59 14.14 41.29
CA SER A 204 26.78 13.90 42.11
C SER A 204 26.32 13.88 43.56
N ALA A 205 26.32 12.72 44.18
CA ALA A 205 26.29 12.61 45.60
C ALA A 205 27.69 13.00 46.13
N GLU A 206 27.82 14.18 46.66
CA GLU A 206 28.86 14.53 47.64
C GLU A 206 28.21 14.55 49.03
N GLY A 207 28.83 13.85 49.96
CA GLY A 207 28.54 13.95 51.39
C GLY A 207 28.74 12.64 52.09
#